data_e8effc5a5c1ae23bd7c1914414824264
#
_entry.id   e8effc5a5c1ae23bd7c1914414824264
#
_cell.length_a   1.000
_cell.length_b   1.000
_cell.length_c   1.000
_cell.angle_alpha   90.00
_cell.angle_beta   90.00
_cell.angle_gamma   90.00
#
_symmetry.space_group_name_H-M   'P 1'
#
loop_
_entity.id
_entity.type
_entity.pdbx_description
1 polymer ?
#
loop_
_entity_poly.entity_id
_entity_poly.type
_entity_poly.pdbx_seq_one_letter_code
_entity_poly.pdbx_strand_id
1 'polypeptide(L)'
;MFFGTQLDLVIVFFIVVIGRTVDMSLASIRTVFTVKNKPQLAAPIGFIEAFFWFMIVKAALDYAIANPVVDTIVLALAYSFGFALGTFLGGILSKKFVKTKIHVQIVLSSKNDDLVKTLIGNGFGQTILTAKGANSNFETYLIFIETDSDRLKVLRTIINSMDEKAFVSVSESKSVYNGFFGTTTRK
;
A
#
# COMPACT_ATOMS: atom_id res chain seq x y z
N MET A 1 5.21 38.72 19.03
CA MET A 1 5.77 39.71 18.10
C MET A 1 7.12 39.17 17.62
N PHE A 2 7.10 38.10 16.81
CA PHE A 2 8.32 37.37 16.37
C PHE A 2 8.36 37.07 14.87
N PHE A 3 7.48 37.61 14.05
CA PHE A 3 7.38 37.23 12.64
C PHE A 3 7.31 38.49 11.77
N GLY A 4 8.43 38.96 11.31
CA GLY A 4 8.51 40.15 10.48
C GLY A 4 9.70 40.24 9.53
N THR A 5 10.48 39.14 9.39
CA THR A 5 11.66 39.12 8.52
C THR A 5 11.57 38.02 7.48
N GLN A 6 12.32 38.13 6.37
CA GLN A 6 12.42 37.09 5.32
C GLN A 6 12.84 35.74 5.90
N LEU A 7 13.60 35.72 6.98
CA LEU A 7 14.02 34.53 7.71
C LEU A 7 12.82 33.79 8.33
N ASP A 8 11.84 34.57 8.85
CA ASP A 8 10.64 34.01 9.47
C ASP A 8 9.74 33.32 8.43
N LEU A 9 9.63 33.88 7.22
CA LEU A 9 8.90 33.25 6.11
C LEU A 9 9.50 31.88 5.75
N VAL A 10 10.82 31.77 5.66
CA VAL A 10 11.51 30.52 5.35
C VAL A 10 11.28 29.48 6.44
N ILE A 11 11.33 29.87 7.70
CA ILE A 11 11.07 28.97 8.83
C ILE A 11 9.63 28.47 8.79
N VAL A 12 8.65 29.36 8.63
CA VAL A 12 7.24 29.00 8.56
C VAL A 12 6.96 28.12 7.34
N PHE A 13 7.57 28.41 6.19
CA PHE A 13 7.47 27.59 4.99
C PHE A 13 7.85 26.13 5.28
N PHE A 14 9.01 25.88 5.89
CA PHE A 14 9.45 24.52 6.21
C PHE A 14 8.58 23.85 7.28
N ILE A 15 8.12 24.60 8.28
CA ILE A 15 7.19 24.07 9.30
C ILE A 15 5.89 23.61 8.63
N VAL A 16 5.33 24.40 7.72
CA VAL A 16 4.10 24.07 7.00
C VAL A 16 4.33 22.86 6.08
N VAL A 17 5.42 22.81 5.30
CA VAL A 17 5.73 21.66 4.42
C VAL A 17 5.89 20.38 5.24
N ILE A 18 6.73 20.40 6.26
CA ILE A 18 7.02 19.19 7.07
C ILE A 18 5.76 18.76 7.83
N GLY A 19 5.12 19.68 8.51
CA GLY A 19 3.89 19.40 9.26
C GLY A 19 2.80 18.81 8.36
N ARG A 20 2.58 19.40 7.19
CA ARG A 20 1.60 18.91 6.23
C ARG A 20 1.97 17.56 5.62
N THR A 21 3.26 17.31 5.41
CA THR A 21 3.74 16.01 4.96
C THR A 21 3.45 14.91 5.99
N VAL A 22 3.70 15.17 7.26
CA VAL A 22 3.40 14.22 8.35
C VAL A 22 1.89 13.99 8.46
N ASP A 23 1.10 15.04 8.50
CA ASP A 23 -0.36 15.01 8.57
C ASP A 23 -0.96 14.14 7.45
N MET A 24 -0.58 14.39 6.20
CA MET A 24 -1.09 13.64 5.04
C MET A 24 -0.58 12.20 4.97
N SER A 25 0.62 11.93 5.52
CA SER A 25 1.12 10.57 5.66
C SER A 25 0.27 9.76 6.65
N LEU A 26 -0.12 10.37 7.78
CA LEU A 26 -1.04 9.77 8.76
C LEU A 26 -2.43 9.55 8.16
N ALA A 27 -2.96 10.52 7.40
CA ALA A 27 -4.22 10.42 6.68
C ALA A 27 -4.25 9.20 5.75
N SER A 28 -3.18 9.00 4.98
CA SER A 28 -3.04 7.85 4.07
C SER A 28 -3.05 6.52 4.83
N ILE A 29 -2.33 6.43 5.95
CA ILE A 29 -2.30 5.23 6.81
C ILE A 29 -3.68 4.97 7.41
N ARG A 30 -4.34 6.00 7.96
CA ARG A 30 -5.69 5.91 8.53
C ARG A 30 -6.70 5.39 7.50
N THR A 31 -6.65 5.93 6.28
CA THR A 31 -7.55 5.51 5.19
C THR A 31 -7.40 4.01 4.91
N VAL A 32 -6.18 3.50 4.87
CA VAL A 32 -5.93 2.07 4.66
C VAL A 32 -6.50 1.24 5.81
N PHE A 33 -6.34 1.63 7.07
CA PHE A 33 -6.94 0.92 8.20
C PHE A 33 -8.48 0.95 8.16
N THR A 34 -9.07 2.05 7.72
CA THR A 34 -10.52 2.18 7.53
C THR A 34 -11.03 1.20 6.47
N VAL A 35 -10.39 1.16 5.29
CA VAL A 35 -10.76 0.26 4.19
C VAL A 35 -10.56 -1.22 4.58
N LYS A 36 -9.55 -1.52 5.42
CA LYS A 36 -9.29 -2.87 5.95
C LYS A 36 -10.17 -3.25 7.13
N ASN A 37 -11.21 -2.47 7.43
CA ASN A 37 -12.16 -2.71 8.52
C ASN A 37 -11.47 -2.86 9.91
N LYS A 38 -10.50 -1.97 10.18
CA LYS A 38 -9.79 -1.86 11.46
C LYS A 38 -10.02 -0.50 12.12
N PRO A 39 -11.27 -0.15 12.50
CA PRO A 39 -11.61 1.18 13.02
C PRO A 39 -10.88 1.52 14.33
N GLN A 40 -10.59 0.51 15.14
CA GLN A 40 -9.86 0.69 16.41
C GLN A 40 -8.44 1.26 16.23
N LEU A 41 -7.79 0.98 15.09
CA LEU A 41 -6.49 1.56 14.74
C LEU A 41 -6.64 2.88 13.97
N ALA A 42 -7.71 3.04 13.19
CA ALA A 42 -7.96 4.24 12.43
C ALA A 42 -8.34 5.43 13.31
N ALA A 43 -9.16 5.23 14.35
CA ALA A 43 -9.66 6.31 15.19
C ALA A 43 -8.58 7.11 15.93
N PRO A 44 -7.62 6.50 16.65
CA PRO A 44 -6.55 7.26 17.31
C PRO A 44 -5.64 7.99 16.32
N ILE A 45 -5.38 7.41 15.14
CA ILE A 45 -4.62 8.09 14.08
C ILE A 45 -5.38 9.31 13.59
N GLY A 46 -6.71 9.20 13.40
CA GLY A 46 -7.54 10.32 12.99
C GLY A 46 -7.58 11.46 14.02
N PHE A 47 -7.55 11.14 15.31
CA PHE A 47 -7.44 12.14 16.36
C PHE A 47 -6.12 12.93 16.28
N ILE A 48 -4.99 12.21 16.15
CA ILE A 48 -3.67 12.84 16.02
C ILE A 48 -3.59 13.68 14.74
N GLU A 49 -4.07 13.17 13.61
CA GLU A 49 -4.16 13.87 12.34
C GLU A 49 -4.93 15.18 12.46
N ALA A 50 -6.13 15.14 13.03
CA ALA A 50 -6.96 16.32 13.21
C ALA A 50 -6.28 17.39 14.10
N PHE A 51 -5.59 16.97 15.15
CA PHE A 51 -4.84 17.86 16.02
C PHE A 51 -3.68 18.55 15.26
N PHE A 52 -2.86 17.78 14.53
CA PHE A 52 -1.76 18.32 13.72
C PHE A 52 -2.30 19.28 12.64
N TRP A 53 -3.34 18.86 11.93
CA TRP A 53 -3.98 19.70 10.91
C TRP A 53 -4.40 21.05 11.47
N PHE A 54 -5.08 21.07 12.62
CA PHE A 54 -5.54 22.30 13.24
C PHE A 54 -4.36 23.24 13.61
N MET A 55 -3.28 22.69 14.18
CA MET A 55 -2.08 23.46 14.55
C MET A 55 -1.39 24.07 13.33
N ILE A 56 -1.24 23.30 12.25
CA ILE A 56 -0.59 23.75 11.02
C ILE A 56 -1.41 24.86 10.34
N VAL A 57 -2.72 24.64 10.22
CA VAL A 57 -3.63 25.63 9.60
C VAL A 57 -3.64 26.92 10.41
N LYS A 58 -3.72 26.82 11.75
CA LYS A 58 -3.66 27.99 12.62
C LYS A 58 -2.36 28.76 12.42
N ALA A 59 -1.22 28.10 12.46
CA ALA A 59 0.09 28.75 12.28
C ALA A 59 0.21 29.45 10.91
N ALA A 60 -0.28 28.80 9.85
CA ALA A 60 -0.27 29.38 8.50
C ALA A 60 -1.19 30.60 8.38
N LEU A 61 -2.37 30.56 8.99
CA LEU A 61 -3.33 31.66 8.95
C LEU A 61 -2.87 32.85 9.81
N ASP A 62 -2.34 32.60 11.01
CA ASP A 62 -1.81 33.66 11.88
C ASP A 62 -0.69 34.43 11.16
N TYR A 63 0.17 33.71 10.41
CA TYR A 63 1.20 34.35 9.61
C TYR A 63 0.63 35.12 8.41
N ALA A 64 -0.29 34.52 7.67
CA ALA A 64 -0.90 35.11 6.48
C ALA A 64 -1.66 36.43 6.76
N ILE A 65 -2.31 36.53 7.92
CA ILE A 65 -3.05 37.75 8.33
C ILE A 65 -2.08 38.91 8.64
N ALA A 66 -0.89 38.60 9.15
CA ALA A 66 0.08 39.59 9.59
C ALA A 66 1.01 40.08 8.46
N ASN A 67 0.98 39.46 7.29
CA ASN A 67 1.99 39.65 6.24
C ASN A 67 1.37 39.91 4.86
N PRO A 68 2.18 40.38 3.86
CA PRO A 68 1.70 40.67 2.50
C PRO A 68 1.09 39.46 1.79
N VAL A 69 0.21 39.73 0.81
CA VAL A 69 -0.45 38.72 -0.02
C VAL A 69 0.53 37.76 -0.71
N VAL A 70 1.72 38.26 -1.09
CA VAL A 70 2.77 37.43 -1.71
C VAL A 70 3.21 36.31 -0.79
N ASP A 71 3.40 36.60 0.51
CA ASP A 71 3.79 35.59 1.50
C ASP A 71 2.69 34.56 1.73
N THR A 72 1.44 34.97 1.64
CA THR A 72 0.27 34.08 1.68
C THR A 72 0.28 33.09 0.51
N ILE A 73 0.63 33.55 -0.69
CA ILE A 73 0.77 32.67 -1.88
C ILE A 73 1.90 31.66 -1.69
N VAL A 74 3.05 32.10 -1.15
CA VAL A 74 4.20 31.23 -0.87
C VAL A 74 3.80 30.15 0.16
N LEU A 75 3.06 30.49 1.20
CA LEU A 75 2.57 29.52 2.18
C LEU A 75 1.52 28.57 1.59
N ALA A 76 0.66 29.03 0.70
CA ALA A 76 -0.28 28.16 -0.01
C ALA A 76 0.44 27.13 -0.88
N LEU A 77 1.53 27.53 -1.55
CA LEU A 77 2.39 26.61 -2.30
C LEU A 77 3.10 25.62 -1.37
N ALA A 78 3.63 26.07 -0.23
CA ALA A 78 4.24 25.22 0.79
C ALA A 78 3.26 24.16 1.30
N TYR A 79 2.03 24.57 1.62
CA TYR A 79 0.97 23.68 2.08
C TYR A 79 0.60 22.64 1.02
N SER A 80 0.45 23.07 -0.24
CA SER A 80 0.13 22.18 -1.37
C SER A 80 1.25 21.18 -1.65
N PHE A 81 2.50 21.63 -1.58
CA PHE A 81 3.67 20.78 -1.76
C PHE A 81 3.79 19.74 -0.64
N GLY A 82 3.61 20.16 0.62
CA GLY A 82 3.58 19.24 1.76
C GLY A 82 2.46 18.21 1.66
N PHE A 83 1.29 18.61 1.16
CA PHE A 83 0.18 17.70 0.88
C PHE A 83 0.57 16.62 -0.14
N ALA A 84 1.16 17.02 -1.26
CA ALA A 84 1.57 16.10 -2.32
C ALA A 84 2.64 15.11 -1.84
N LEU A 85 3.68 15.63 -1.16
CA LEU A 85 4.73 14.80 -0.55
C LEU A 85 4.17 13.83 0.48
N GLY A 86 3.31 14.31 1.37
CA GLY A 86 2.70 13.49 2.42
C GLY A 86 1.82 12.38 1.85
N THR A 87 1.04 12.66 0.82
CA THR A 87 0.25 11.65 0.12
C THR A 87 1.15 10.59 -0.53
N PHE A 88 2.22 11.00 -1.18
CA PHE A 88 3.17 10.08 -1.79
C PHE A 88 3.88 9.19 -0.76
N LEU A 89 4.47 9.79 0.27
CA LEU A 89 5.15 9.07 1.35
C LEU A 89 4.19 8.18 2.14
N GLY A 90 3.02 8.69 2.47
CA GLY A 90 1.97 7.94 3.16
C GLY A 90 1.49 6.74 2.36
N GLY A 91 1.36 6.88 1.04
CA GLY A 91 1.04 5.76 0.13
C GLY A 91 2.11 4.66 0.12
N ILE A 92 3.39 5.02 0.22
CA ILE A 92 4.48 4.05 0.34
C ILE A 92 4.48 3.39 1.73
N LEU A 93 4.36 4.18 2.80
CA LEU A 93 4.36 3.68 4.17
C LEU A 93 3.17 2.76 4.44
N SER A 94 1.99 3.11 3.95
CA SER A 94 0.77 2.34 4.18
C SER A 94 0.88 0.90 3.66
N LYS A 95 1.62 0.67 2.56
CA LYS A 95 1.89 -0.68 2.03
C LYS A 95 2.65 -1.58 3.01
N LYS A 96 3.49 -1.01 3.88
CA LYS A 96 4.25 -1.77 4.89
C LYS A 96 3.40 -2.23 6.06
N PHE A 97 2.37 -1.46 6.41
CA PHE A 97 1.51 -1.74 7.57
C PHE A 97 0.37 -2.72 7.26
N VAL A 98 0.13 -2.99 5.99
CA VAL A 98 -1.00 -3.81 5.59
C VAL A 98 -0.52 -5.04 4.84
N LYS A 99 -0.34 -6.13 5.60
CA LYS A 99 -0.25 -7.46 4.99
C LYS A 99 -1.61 -7.83 4.42
N THR A 100 -1.64 -8.08 3.14
CA THR A 100 -2.85 -8.50 2.42
C THR A 100 -2.71 -9.96 2.02
N LYS A 101 -3.79 -10.73 2.17
CA LYS A 101 -3.89 -12.05 1.54
C LYS A 101 -4.22 -11.86 0.07
N ILE A 102 -3.57 -12.64 -0.76
CA ILE A 102 -3.77 -12.60 -2.21
C ILE A 102 -4.18 -13.99 -2.71
N HIS A 103 -5.09 -13.97 -3.63
CA HIS A 103 -5.49 -15.10 -4.45
C HIS A 103 -4.71 -15.06 -5.75
N VAL A 104 -3.96 -16.10 -6.04
CA VAL A 104 -3.19 -16.22 -7.28
C VAL A 104 -3.75 -17.38 -8.07
N GLN A 105 -4.18 -17.08 -9.29
CA GLN A 105 -4.63 -18.06 -10.27
C GLN A 105 -3.58 -18.19 -11.34
N ILE A 106 -3.10 -19.40 -11.55
CA ILE A 106 -2.13 -19.74 -12.60
C ILE A 106 -2.84 -20.61 -13.60
N VAL A 107 -2.74 -20.26 -14.87
CA VAL A 107 -3.33 -21.03 -15.98
C VAL A 107 -2.20 -21.56 -16.83
N LEU A 108 -2.13 -22.89 -16.93
CA LEU A 108 -1.13 -23.61 -17.70
C LEU A 108 -1.76 -24.31 -18.89
N SER A 109 -1.10 -24.29 -20.03
CA SER A 109 -1.55 -24.98 -21.26
C SER A 109 -1.33 -26.49 -21.19
N SER A 110 -0.49 -26.99 -20.28
CA SER A 110 -0.19 -28.40 -20.07
C SER A 110 0.08 -28.66 -18.59
N LYS A 111 -0.10 -29.92 -18.18
CA LYS A 111 0.22 -30.35 -16.83
C LYS A 111 1.73 -30.22 -16.57
N ASN A 112 2.08 -29.54 -15.48
CA ASN A 112 3.47 -29.34 -15.04
C ASN A 112 3.64 -29.82 -13.59
N ASP A 113 3.91 -31.11 -13.43
CA ASP A 113 4.04 -31.76 -12.12
C ASP A 113 5.26 -31.23 -11.34
N ASP A 114 6.31 -30.78 -12.02
CA ASP A 114 7.52 -30.24 -11.39
C ASP A 114 7.25 -28.85 -10.80
N LEU A 115 6.48 -28.01 -11.49
CA LEU A 115 6.01 -26.74 -10.94
C LEU A 115 5.16 -26.98 -9.68
N VAL A 116 4.23 -27.92 -9.73
CA VAL A 116 3.38 -28.29 -8.59
C VAL A 116 4.22 -28.70 -7.39
N LYS A 117 5.20 -29.62 -7.57
CA LYS A 117 6.09 -30.08 -6.49
C LYS A 117 6.96 -28.96 -5.94
N THR A 118 7.47 -28.09 -6.80
CA THR A 118 8.30 -26.94 -6.40
C THR A 118 7.51 -25.95 -5.58
N LEU A 119 6.27 -25.67 -5.96
CA LEU A 119 5.37 -24.80 -5.21
C LEU A 119 5.06 -25.39 -3.82
N ILE A 120 4.74 -26.68 -3.72
CA ILE A 120 4.53 -27.38 -2.44
C ILE A 120 5.79 -27.29 -1.58
N GLY A 121 6.96 -27.60 -2.14
CA GLY A 121 8.23 -27.56 -1.45
C GLY A 121 8.60 -26.18 -0.90
N ASN A 122 8.10 -25.12 -1.53
CA ASN A 122 8.23 -23.75 -1.04
C ASN A 122 7.08 -23.32 -0.11
N GLY A 123 6.21 -24.23 0.32
CA GLY A 123 5.14 -23.98 1.27
C GLY A 123 3.96 -23.20 0.69
N PHE A 124 3.72 -23.30 -0.61
CA PHE A 124 2.50 -22.80 -1.24
C PHE A 124 1.44 -23.91 -1.27
N GLY A 125 0.39 -23.73 -0.47
CA GLY A 125 -0.80 -24.57 -0.56
C GLY A 125 -1.54 -24.28 -1.86
N GLN A 126 -1.93 -25.31 -2.60
CA GLN A 126 -2.53 -25.14 -3.91
C GLN A 126 -3.69 -26.10 -4.14
N THR A 127 -4.66 -25.63 -4.93
CA THR A 127 -5.76 -26.45 -5.46
C THR A 127 -5.63 -26.46 -6.98
N ILE A 128 -5.69 -27.65 -7.58
CA ILE A 128 -5.54 -27.83 -9.02
C ILE A 128 -6.89 -28.26 -9.59
N LEU A 129 -7.30 -27.60 -10.67
CA LEU A 129 -8.48 -27.95 -11.46
C LEU A 129 -8.08 -28.15 -12.92
N THR A 130 -8.65 -29.17 -13.54
CA THR A 130 -8.59 -29.34 -14.98
C THR A 130 -9.80 -28.64 -15.59
N ALA A 131 -9.56 -27.77 -16.57
CA ALA A 131 -10.59 -27.04 -17.28
C ALA A 131 -10.43 -27.19 -18.79
N LYS A 132 -11.47 -26.88 -19.54
CA LYS A 132 -11.46 -26.85 -21.00
C LYS A 132 -11.67 -25.43 -21.49
N GLY A 133 -10.76 -24.92 -22.29
CA GLY A 133 -10.92 -23.61 -22.92
C GLY A 133 -12.06 -23.63 -23.94
N ALA A 134 -12.86 -22.57 -24.01
CA ALA A 134 -13.99 -22.49 -24.92
C ALA A 134 -13.61 -22.64 -26.42
N ASN A 135 -12.41 -22.14 -26.74
CA ASN A 135 -11.89 -22.13 -28.13
C ASN A 135 -10.76 -23.16 -28.37
N SER A 136 -10.49 -24.04 -27.42
CA SER A 136 -9.44 -25.06 -27.56
C SER A 136 -9.99 -26.44 -27.22
N ASN A 137 -9.55 -27.44 -27.99
CA ASN A 137 -9.81 -28.83 -27.67
C ASN A 137 -8.84 -29.41 -26.63
N PHE A 138 -7.92 -28.56 -26.12
CA PHE A 138 -6.90 -28.96 -25.17
C PHE A 138 -7.34 -28.68 -23.74
N GLU A 139 -6.97 -29.58 -22.84
CA GLU A 139 -7.13 -29.38 -21.40
C GLU A 139 -6.23 -28.26 -20.91
N THR A 140 -6.75 -27.42 -20.04
CA THR A 140 -6.06 -26.32 -19.38
C THR A 140 -6.01 -26.60 -17.88
N TYR A 141 -4.87 -26.40 -17.25
CA TYR A 141 -4.70 -26.64 -15.82
C TYR A 141 -4.69 -25.31 -15.08
N LEU A 142 -5.59 -25.21 -14.09
CA LEU A 142 -5.70 -24.06 -13.21
C LEU A 142 -5.14 -24.41 -11.84
N ILE A 143 -4.21 -23.61 -11.36
CA ILE A 143 -3.67 -23.73 -10.01
C ILE A 143 -4.11 -22.50 -9.23
N PHE A 144 -4.78 -22.72 -8.10
CA PHE A 144 -5.21 -21.67 -7.18
C PHE A 144 -4.35 -21.70 -5.94
N ILE A 145 -3.81 -20.55 -5.56
CA ILE A 145 -2.92 -20.36 -4.41
C ILE A 145 -3.40 -19.18 -3.59
N GLU A 146 -3.59 -19.38 -2.29
CA GLU A 146 -3.80 -18.30 -1.32
C GLU A 146 -2.51 -18.08 -0.55
N THR A 147 -1.98 -16.86 -0.57
CA THR A 147 -0.72 -16.55 0.12
C THR A 147 -0.68 -15.11 0.60
N ASP A 148 0.35 -14.75 1.35
CA ASP A 148 0.62 -13.37 1.73
C ASP A 148 1.22 -12.58 0.55
N SER A 149 0.85 -11.31 0.43
CA SER A 149 1.36 -10.42 -0.63
C SER A 149 2.89 -10.31 -0.63
N ASP A 150 3.53 -10.45 0.53
CA ASP A 150 4.99 -10.42 0.67
C ASP A 150 5.67 -11.57 -0.09
N ARG A 151 4.97 -12.70 -0.26
CA ARG A 151 5.48 -13.91 -0.92
C ARG A 151 5.25 -13.92 -2.44
N LEU A 152 4.51 -12.93 -2.96
CA LEU A 152 4.20 -12.86 -4.40
C LEU A 152 5.47 -12.82 -5.27
N LYS A 153 6.52 -12.13 -4.83
CA LYS A 153 7.78 -12.05 -5.59
C LYS A 153 8.42 -13.43 -5.74
N VAL A 154 8.46 -14.21 -4.67
CA VAL A 154 9.02 -15.58 -4.68
C VAL A 154 8.18 -16.47 -5.58
N LEU A 155 6.86 -16.43 -5.44
CA LEU A 155 5.93 -17.20 -6.26
C LEU A 155 6.11 -16.89 -7.74
N ARG A 156 6.18 -15.62 -8.11
CA ARG A 156 6.38 -15.19 -9.51
C ARG A 156 7.72 -15.65 -10.07
N THR A 157 8.80 -15.62 -9.28
CA THR A 157 10.11 -16.11 -9.70
C THR A 157 10.06 -17.60 -10.02
N ILE A 158 9.42 -18.42 -9.17
CA ILE A 158 9.25 -19.86 -9.39
C ILE A 158 8.45 -20.12 -10.67
N ILE A 159 7.32 -19.45 -10.86
CA ILE A 159 6.48 -19.64 -12.04
C ILE A 159 7.25 -19.29 -13.31
N ASN A 160 7.87 -18.11 -13.36
CA ASN A 160 8.60 -17.66 -14.55
C ASN A 160 9.80 -18.54 -14.90
N SER A 161 10.46 -19.17 -13.91
CA SER A 161 11.58 -20.08 -14.16
C SER A 161 11.17 -21.44 -14.74
N MET A 162 9.92 -21.84 -14.55
CA MET A 162 9.42 -23.17 -14.94
C MET A 162 8.44 -23.13 -16.12
N ASP A 163 7.69 -22.04 -16.26
CA ASP A 163 6.78 -21.80 -17.39
C ASP A 163 6.63 -20.29 -17.64
N GLU A 164 7.44 -19.75 -18.53
CA GLU A 164 7.43 -18.32 -18.88
C GLU A 164 6.11 -17.89 -19.55
N LYS A 165 5.38 -18.84 -20.15
CA LYS A 165 4.10 -18.58 -20.85
C LYS A 165 2.89 -18.76 -19.96
N ALA A 166 3.06 -19.12 -18.68
CA ALA A 166 1.95 -19.27 -17.75
C ALA A 166 1.18 -17.95 -17.60
N PHE A 167 -0.12 -17.99 -17.76
CA PHE A 167 -0.97 -16.83 -17.45
C PHE A 167 -1.21 -16.78 -15.94
N VAL A 168 -0.83 -15.66 -15.32
CA VAL A 168 -0.96 -15.46 -13.87
C VAL A 168 -1.84 -14.26 -13.58
N SER A 169 -2.94 -14.49 -12.88
CA SER A 169 -3.83 -13.45 -12.35
C SER A 169 -3.69 -13.37 -10.84
N VAL A 170 -3.61 -12.14 -10.31
CA VAL A 170 -3.47 -11.88 -8.87
C VAL A 170 -4.58 -10.94 -8.43
N SER A 171 -5.32 -11.34 -7.41
CA SER A 171 -6.36 -10.51 -6.80
C SER A 171 -6.20 -10.47 -5.28
N GLU A 172 -6.67 -9.40 -4.64
CA GLU A 172 -6.70 -9.33 -3.18
C GLU A 172 -7.86 -10.13 -2.62
N SER A 173 -7.57 -11.02 -1.66
CA SER A 173 -8.60 -11.74 -0.92
C SER A 173 -9.11 -10.89 0.23
N LYS A 174 -10.39 -10.60 0.25
CA LYS A 174 -11.03 -9.79 1.29
C LYS A 174 -10.94 -10.44 2.68
N SER A 175 -11.08 -11.76 2.72
CA SER A 175 -10.92 -12.59 3.93
C SER A 175 -10.65 -14.03 3.54
N VAL A 176 -9.76 -14.71 4.28
CA VAL A 176 -9.46 -16.13 4.10
C VAL A 176 -9.58 -16.83 5.44
N TYR A 177 -10.38 -17.90 5.50
CA TYR A 177 -10.56 -18.73 6.68
C TYR A 177 -10.03 -20.13 6.41
N ASN A 178 -9.39 -20.76 7.40
CA ASN A 178 -8.93 -22.17 7.38
C ASN A 178 -8.02 -22.51 6.18
N GLY A 179 -7.23 -21.55 5.68
CA GLY A 179 -6.28 -21.78 4.59
C GLY A 179 -5.02 -22.51 5.05
N PHE A 180 -4.41 -23.30 4.13
CA PHE A 180 -3.07 -23.86 4.35
C PHE A 180 -2.03 -22.77 4.10
N PHE A 181 -1.47 -22.22 5.18
CA PHE A 181 -0.37 -21.27 5.16
C PHE A 181 0.85 -21.97 5.74
N GLY A 182 1.68 -22.55 4.88
CA GLY A 182 2.91 -23.21 5.31
C GLY A 182 3.78 -22.25 6.11
N THR A 183 3.90 -22.48 7.40
CA THR A 183 4.90 -21.83 8.23
C THR A 183 6.26 -22.34 7.79
N THR A 184 7.03 -21.50 7.11
CA THR A 184 8.44 -21.76 6.90
C THR A 184 9.12 -21.68 8.27
N THR A 185 9.25 -22.83 8.94
CA THR A 185 10.11 -22.95 10.12
C THR A 185 11.52 -22.67 9.61
N ARG A 186 12.03 -21.46 9.84
CA ARG A 186 13.46 -21.19 9.72
C ARG A 186 14.16 -22.10 10.73
N LYS A 187 14.87 -23.12 10.22
CA LYS A 187 16.00 -23.71 10.94
C LYS A 187 17.20 -22.78 10.82
#